data_ae44997070c77f8fd08b734786619bb7
#
_entry.id   ae44997070c77f8fd08b734786619bb7
#
_cell.length_a   1.000
_cell.length_b   1.000
_cell.length_c   1.000
_cell.angle_alpha   90.00
_cell.angle_beta   90.00
_cell.angle_gamma   90.00
#
_symmetry.space_group_name_H-M   'P 1'
#
loop_
_entity.id
_entity.type
_entity.pdbx_description
1 polymer ?
#
loop_
_entity_poly.entity_id
_entity_poly.type
_entity_poly.pdbx_seq_one_letter_code
_entity_poly.pdbx_strand_id
1 'polypeptide(L)'
;MILALSKGEFDAQLKAVYVTDSAVELQRARYIDLVNEFIRVFDDSRDVIITSAPGRTEVCGNHTDHNNGKVLAASINLDAVAVCAKNDDGIVRVKSKGHAMNVVDTCELLPNEKEFGRSTAMVRGVVAKIAEMGYKIGGFDAVTASDVMGGSGLSSSAAFEVLLGTTVSYLYNDGIIGAVDIAKTAQYAENVFFGKPCGLLDQMASSVGTFVTIDFESTENPKIKKVDFDFSKSGHSLCILDTGGNHSDLTDDYAAVRAEMESVAKAMGKNVLREIEFEDFKKAIPQLVGKVNDRALLRAFHFYKDNKRVETAVSALESGDFETFKTAITESGRSSFMYNQNVYTPKNPTEQKLSLALCVTEDILAGKGAFRVHGGGFAGTIQAFVPNDMLAEYKEKTEAIFGKGSCHVLIIRPVGGTRVI
;
A
#
# COMPACT_ATOMS: atom_id res chain seq x y z
N MET A 1 21.37 22.65 -5.36
CA MET A 1 20.39 21.59 -5.65
C MET A 1 19.90 21.62 -7.10
N ILE A 2 19.17 22.66 -7.58
CA ILE A 2 18.58 22.73 -8.93
C ILE A 2 19.61 22.52 -10.05
N LEU A 3 20.76 23.21 -9.99
CA LEU A 3 21.80 23.07 -11.00
C LEU A 3 22.40 21.66 -11.04
N ALA A 4 22.59 21.02 -9.89
CA ALA A 4 23.11 19.65 -9.79
C ALA A 4 22.09 18.64 -10.34
N LEU A 5 20.79 18.80 -10.02
CA LEU A 5 19.71 18.00 -10.63
C LEU A 5 19.69 18.16 -12.15
N SER A 6 19.74 19.41 -12.66
CA SER A 6 19.71 19.69 -14.11
C SER A 6 20.90 19.07 -14.86
N LYS A 7 22.05 18.92 -14.21
CA LYS A 7 23.24 18.28 -14.77
C LYS A 7 23.26 16.74 -14.63
N GLY A 8 22.26 16.17 -13.97
CA GLY A 8 22.19 14.72 -13.71
C GLY A 8 23.15 14.21 -12.63
N GLU A 9 23.66 15.09 -11.76
CA GLU A 9 24.63 14.69 -10.72
C GLU A 9 24.02 13.70 -9.70
N PHE A 10 22.68 13.58 -9.64
CA PHE A 10 21.93 12.66 -8.77
C PHE A 10 21.27 11.50 -9.51
N ASP A 11 21.58 11.28 -10.79
CA ASP A 11 20.93 10.24 -11.60
C ASP A 11 21.15 8.82 -11.05
N ALA A 12 22.30 8.55 -10.45
CA ALA A 12 22.55 7.27 -9.80
C ALA A 12 21.64 7.02 -8.62
N GLN A 13 21.41 8.04 -7.79
CA GLN A 13 20.49 7.96 -6.64
C GLN A 13 19.04 7.81 -7.12
N LEU A 14 18.63 8.58 -8.13
CA LEU A 14 17.31 8.45 -8.73
C LEU A 14 17.10 7.06 -9.34
N LYS A 15 18.10 6.51 -10.03
CA LYS A 15 18.02 5.17 -10.61
C LYS A 15 17.93 4.06 -9.57
N ALA A 16 18.58 4.21 -8.43
CA ALA A 16 18.44 3.29 -7.29
C ALA A 16 17.00 3.23 -6.73
N VAL A 17 16.22 4.30 -6.93
CA VAL A 17 14.83 4.42 -6.48
C VAL A 17 13.84 4.03 -7.60
N TYR A 18 14.01 4.54 -8.82
CA TYR A 18 13.03 4.49 -9.91
C TYR A 18 13.38 3.50 -11.02
N VAL A 19 14.54 2.83 -10.93
CA VAL A 19 14.97 1.68 -11.73
C VAL A 19 15.29 1.98 -13.20
N THR A 20 14.41 2.67 -13.94
CA THR A 20 14.55 2.88 -15.40
C THR A 20 15.08 4.29 -15.75
N ASP A 21 15.82 4.41 -16.84
CA ASP A 21 16.37 5.70 -17.28
C ASP A 21 15.26 6.70 -17.65
N SER A 22 14.18 6.24 -18.25
CA SER A 22 13.01 7.08 -18.56
C SER A 22 12.33 7.61 -17.29
N ALA A 23 12.24 6.81 -16.23
CA ALA A 23 11.73 7.26 -14.95
C ALA A 23 12.66 8.28 -14.29
N VAL A 24 13.99 8.09 -14.37
CA VAL A 24 14.98 9.06 -13.85
C VAL A 24 14.78 10.45 -14.48
N GLU A 25 14.58 10.50 -15.79
CA GLU A 25 14.39 11.76 -16.53
C GLU A 25 13.13 12.52 -16.07
N LEU A 26 12.01 11.79 -15.93
CA LEU A 26 10.75 12.32 -15.41
C LEU A 26 10.89 12.81 -13.96
N GLN A 27 11.54 12.03 -13.10
CA GLN A 27 11.69 12.37 -11.68
C GLN A 27 12.65 13.55 -11.47
N ARG A 28 13.68 13.70 -12.31
CA ARG A 28 14.56 14.85 -12.28
C ARG A 28 13.77 16.16 -12.48
N ALA A 29 12.90 16.22 -13.47
CA ALA A 29 12.04 17.37 -13.70
C ALA A 29 11.11 17.64 -12.51
N ARG A 30 10.46 16.59 -11.99
CA ARG A 30 9.58 16.68 -10.82
C ARG A 30 10.31 17.20 -9.57
N TYR A 31 11.54 16.76 -9.34
CA TYR A 31 12.34 17.20 -8.20
C TYR A 31 12.78 18.65 -8.34
N ILE A 32 13.16 19.10 -9.54
CA ILE A 32 13.48 20.52 -9.82
C ILE A 32 12.24 21.38 -9.52
N ASP A 33 11.07 20.99 -9.98
CA ASP A 33 9.83 21.71 -9.73
C ASP A 33 9.52 21.81 -8.23
N LEU A 34 9.76 20.72 -7.50
CA LEU A 34 9.49 20.68 -6.05
C LEU A 34 10.49 21.54 -5.26
N VAL A 35 11.76 21.56 -5.66
CA VAL A 35 12.77 22.46 -5.05
C VAL A 35 12.42 23.94 -5.33
N ASN A 36 11.99 24.27 -6.54
CA ASN A 36 11.53 25.62 -6.86
C ASN A 36 10.31 26.01 -6.01
N GLU A 37 9.37 25.09 -5.82
CA GLU A 37 8.20 25.33 -4.96
C GLU A 37 8.62 25.54 -3.49
N PHE A 38 9.61 24.78 -2.99
CA PHE A 38 10.15 24.96 -1.64
C PHE A 38 10.72 26.38 -1.47
N ILE A 39 11.55 26.84 -2.41
CA ILE A 39 12.12 28.18 -2.40
C ILE A 39 11.00 29.24 -2.44
N ARG A 40 9.98 29.04 -3.28
CA ARG A 40 8.85 29.97 -3.40
C ARG A 40 8.04 30.10 -2.11
N VAL A 41 7.85 28.98 -1.38
CA VAL A 41 7.02 28.94 -0.16
C VAL A 41 7.76 29.46 1.07
N PHE A 42 9.06 29.16 1.18
CA PHE A 42 9.85 29.41 2.39
C PHE A 42 10.96 30.43 2.20
N ASP A 43 11.13 30.99 0.96
CA ASP A 43 12.17 31.98 0.60
C ASP A 43 13.54 31.59 1.15
N ASP A 44 14.05 30.41 0.76
CA ASP A 44 14.99 29.71 1.59
C ASP A 44 16.30 29.39 0.89
N SER A 45 17.42 29.74 1.57
CA SER A 45 18.79 29.39 1.20
C SER A 45 19.36 28.23 2.04
N ARG A 46 18.56 27.59 2.90
CA ARG A 46 19.00 26.47 3.75
C ARG A 46 19.36 25.23 2.93
N ASP A 47 20.22 24.40 3.47
CA ASP A 47 20.47 23.08 2.91
C ASP A 47 19.22 22.23 3.01
N VAL A 48 18.72 21.74 1.88
CA VAL A 48 17.56 20.86 1.80
C VAL A 48 18.00 19.43 1.55
N ILE A 49 17.21 18.49 2.07
CA ILE A 49 17.25 17.09 1.66
C ILE A 49 15.97 16.73 0.91
N ILE A 50 16.02 15.67 0.11
CA ILE A 50 14.85 15.13 -0.58
C ILE A 50 14.60 13.70 -0.09
N THR A 51 13.40 13.48 0.45
CA THR A 51 12.94 12.16 0.91
C THR A 51 11.78 11.68 0.04
N SER A 52 11.61 10.37 -0.04
CA SER A 52 10.56 9.74 -0.82
C SER A 52 10.03 8.49 -0.13
N ALA A 53 8.73 8.27 -0.19
CA ALA A 53 8.06 7.06 0.28
C ALA A 53 7.05 6.55 -0.76
N PRO A 54 7.13 5.27 -1.15
CA PRO A 54 6.27 4.70 -2.20
C PRO A 54 4.85 4.44 -1.74
N GLY A 55 3.91 4.40 -2.70
CA GLY A 55 2.69 3.65 -2.57
C GLY A 55 2.95 2.14 -2.56
N ARG A 56 1.90 1.36 -2.41
CA ARG A 56 1.99 -0.11 -2.37
C ARG A 56 0.91 -0.77 -3.22
N THR A 57 1.18 -2.01 -3.62
CA THR A 57 0.20 -2.94 -4.18
C THR A 57 0.04 -4.14 -3.25
N GLU A 58 -1.20 -4.59 -3.03
CA GLU A 58 -1.47 -5.86 -2.37
C GLU A 58 -1.36 -6.98 -3.40
N VAL A 59 -0.42 -7.90 -3.19
CA VAL A 59 -0.11 -8.96 -4.16
C VAL A 59 -0.93 -10.22 -3.91
N CYS A 60 -1.01 -10.67 -2.65
CA CYS A 60 -1.74 -11.87 -2.23
C CYS A 60 -2.09 -11.79 -0.74
N GLY A 61 -3.10 -12.54 -0.30
CA GLY A 61 -3.56 -12.53 1.10
C GLY A 61 -4.73 -11.55 1.32
N ASN A 62 -5.66 -11.53 0.37
CA ASN A 62 -6.76 -10.58 0.37
C ASN A 62 -7.67 -10.76 1.60
N HIS A 63 -7.82 -9.73 2.42
CA HIS A 63 -8.64 -9.75 3.64
C HIS A 63 -8.26 -10.81 4.67
N THR A 64 -7.01 -11.27 4.70
CA THR A 64 -6.55 -12.23 5.71
C THR A 64 -5.99 -11.55 6.96
N ASP A 65 -5.48 -10.33 6.85
CA ASP A 65 -4.80 -9.57 7.89
C ASP A 65 -5.65 -9.35 9.16
N HIS A 66 -6.91 -8.99 9.00
CA HIS A 66 -7.81 -8.73 10.12
C HIS A 66 -8.28 -10.00 10.88
N ASN A 67 -7.90 -11.19 10.40
CA ASN A 67 -8.01 -12.47 11.12
C ASN A 67 -6.64 -13.07 11.44
N ASN A 68 -5.62 -12.21 11.58
CA ASN A 68 -4.25 -12.57 11.92
C ASN A 68 -3.59 -13.48 10.87
N GLY A 69 -3.96 -13.34 9.60
CA GLY A 69 -3.43 -14.13 8.50
C GLY A 69 -2.10 -13.61 7.94
N LYS A 70 -1.77 -14.10 6.76
CA LYS A 70 -0.55 -13.77 6.02
C LYS A 70 -0.90 -12.95 4.80
N VAL A 71 -0.02 -12.01 4.46
CA VAL A 71 -0.14 -11.16 3.28
C VAL A 71 1.19 -11.09 2.54
N LEU A 72 1.11 -10.84 1.24
CA LEU A 72 2.24 -10.45 0.39
C LEU A 72 1.87 -9.12 -0.29
N ALA A 73 2.70 -8.10 -0.08
CA ALA A 73 2.55 -6.80 -0.68
C ALA A 73 3.86 -6.37 -1.35
N ALA A 74 3.81 -5.31 -2.15
CA ALA A 74 5.01 -4.75 -2.75
C ALA A 74 4.90 -3.22 -2.84
N SER A 75 6.03 -2.54 -2.70
CA SER A 75 6.14 -1.12 -2.99
C SER A 75 6.19 -0.86 -4.49
N ILE A 76 5.66 0.27 -4.92
CA ILE A 76 5.57 0.66 -6.32
C ILE A 76 6.33 1.96 -6.61
N ASN A 77 6.57 2.23 -7.89
CA ASN A 77 7.31 3.42 -8.34
C ASN A 77 6.55 4.76 -8.16
N LEU A 78 5.23 4.72 -7.97
CA LEU A 78 4.48 5.92 -7.60
C LEU A 78 4.72 6.23 -6.12
N ASP A 79 5.05 7.48 -5.81
CA ASP A 79 5.48 7.86 -4.48
C ASP A 79 5.00 9.26 -4.05
N ALA A 80 5.15 9.52 -2.77
CA ALA A 80 5.13 10.83 -2.18
C ALA A 80 6.59 11.29 -1.95
N VAL A 81 6.90 12.52 -2.32
CA VAL A 81 8.23 13.12 -2.22
C VAL A 81 8.16 14.40 -1.38
N ALA A 82 9.17 14.66 -0.54
CA ALA A 82 9.33 15.88 0.20
C ALA A 82 10.69 16.51 -0.05
N VAL A 83 10.70 17.81 -0.33
CA VAL A 83 11.87 18.68 -0.16
C VAL A 83 11.74 19.33 1.20
N CYS A 84 12.73 19.16 2.07
CA CYS A 84 12.62 19.57 3.46
C CYS A 84 13.95 20.10 4.04
N ALA A 85 13.82 21.02 5.00
CA ALA A 85 14.93 21.59 5.76
C ALA A 85 14.53 21.77 7.24
N LYS A 86 15.51 21.65 8.15
CA LYS A 86 15.31 21.99 9.57
C LYS A 86 15.01 23.48 9.72
N ASN A 87 14.26 23.82 10.75
CA ASN A 87 14.14 25.20 11.24
C ASN A 87 14.44 25.22 12.75
N ASP A 88 14.56 26.44 13.30
CA ASP A 88 14.97 26.65 14.69
C ASP A 88 13.80 27.09 15.60
N ASP A 89 12.57 27.18 15.06
CA ASP A 89 11.41 27.68 15.80
C ASP A 89 10.53 26.56 16.43
N GLY A 90 10.90 25.31 16.21
CA GLY A 90 10.18 24.16 16.76
C GLY A 90 8.84 23.86 16.06
N ILE A 91 8.52 24.51 14.96
CA ILE A 91 7.27 24.33 14.23
C ILE A 91 7.48 23.43 13.01
N VAL A 92 6.66 22.41 12.86
CA VAL A 92 6.60 21.60 11.64
C VAL A 92 5.61 22.22 10.67
N ARG A 93 6.07 22.58 9.47
CA ARG A 93 5.24 23.12 8.38
C ARG A 93 5.35 22.22 7.17
N VAL A 94 4.22 21.64 6.76
CA VAL A 94 4.16 20.75 5.59
C VAL A 94 3.17 21.32 4.58
N LYS A 95 3.68 21.80 3.45
CA LYS A 95 2.91 22.29 2.31
C LYS A 95 2.80 21.21 1.24
N SER A 96 1.69 20.51 1.19
CA SER A 96 1.41 19.59 0.08
C SER A 96 0.87 20.36 -1.13
N LYS A 97 1.32 19.98 -2.33
CA LYS A 97 0.87 20.61 -3.59
C LYS A 97 -0.65 20.52 -3.72
N GLY A 98 -1.30 21.65 -3.93
CA GLY A 98 -2.77 21.74 -4.05
C GLY A 98 -3.54 21.76 -2.72
N HIS A 99 -2.89 21.68 -1.56
CA HIS A 99 -3.54 21.66 -0.24
C HIS A 99 -3.08 22.85 0.63
N ALA A 100 -3.84 23.11 1.70
CA ALA A 100 -3.44 24.05 2.74
C ALA A 100 -2.17 23.57 3.46
N MET A 101 -1.43 24.49 4.07
CA MET A 101 -0.27 24.16 4.88
C MET A 101 -0.71 23.52 6.21
N ASN A 102 -0.11 22.39 6.55
CA ASN A 102 -0.21 21.81 7.88
C ASN A 102 0.83 22.46 8.78
N VAL A 103 0.42 22.86 9.98
CA VAL A 103 1.27 23.50 10.98
C VAL A 103 1.11 22.77 12.32
N VAL A 104 2.22 22.31 12.89
CA VAL A 104 2.25 21.56 14.15
C VAL A 104 3.38 22.08 15.02
N ASP A 105 3.07 22.49 16.24
CA ASP A 105 4.06 22.82 17.27
C ASP A 105 4.59 21.54 17.90
N THR A 106 5.91 21.35 17.92
CA THR A 106 6.56 20.18 18.53
C THR A 106 6.46 20.15 20.07
N CYS A 107 6.01 21.22 20.69
CA CYS A 107 5.68 21.28 22.11
C CYS A 107 4.25 20.83 22.42
N GLU A 108 3.37 20.73 21.41
CA GLU A 108 1.94 20.39 21.56
C GLU A 108 1.61 19.13 20.75
N LEU A 109 1.98 17.97 21.25
CA LEU A 109 1.89 16.68 20.53
C LEU A 109 0.76 15.77 21.03
N LEU A 110 -0.21 16.28 21.77
CA LEU A 110 -1.39 15.49 22.16
C LEU A 110 -2.40 15.37 21.00
N PRO A 111 -3.18 14.27 20.93
CA PRO A 111 -4.26 14.14 19.97
C PRO A 111 -5.28 15.28 20.11
N ASN A 112 -5.74 15.81 18.99
CA ASN A 112 -6.73 16.88 18.94
C ASN A 112 -7.91 16.43 18.07
N GLU A 113 -9.06 16.19 18.69
CA GLU A 113 -10.26 15.72 18.00
C GLU A 113 -10.73 16.65 16.86
N LYS A 114 -10.42 17.96 16.93
CA LYS A 114 -10.74 18.92 15.87
C LYS A 114 -9.91 18.69 14.60
N GLU A 115 -8.83 17.94 14.70
CA GLU A 115 -7.95 17.56 13.57
C GLU A 115 -8.32 16.17 12.98
N PHE A 116 -9.26 15.44 13.57
CA PHE A 116 -9.67 14.13 13.06
C PHE A 116 -10.10 14.24 11.58
N GLY A 117 -9.61 13.30 10.75
CA GLY A 117 -9.84 13.32 9.31
C GLY A 117 -8.99 14.35 8.52
N ARG A 118 -8.07 15.07 9.18
CA ARG A 118 -7.21 16.08 8.54
C ARG A 118 -5.75 15.63 8.50
N SER A 119 -5.03 16.00 7.46
CA SER A 119 -3.60 15.70 7.31
C SER A 119 -2.73 16.28 8.44
N THR A 120 -3.16 17.36 9.10
CA THR A 120 -2.47 17.92 10.28
C THR A 120 -2.38 16.91 11.42
N ALA A 121 -3.42 16.11 11.64
CA ALA A 121 -3.41 15.01 12.62
C ALA A 121 -2.36 13.96 12.30
N MET A 122 -2.19 13.60 11.03
CA MET A 122 -1.14 12.65 10.59
C MET A 122 0.25 13.21 10.88
N VAL A 123 0.49 14.49 10.54
CA VAL A 123 1.78 15.16 10.83
C VAL A 123 2.07 15.14 12.33
N ARG A 124 1.10 15.56 13.16
CA ARG A 124 1.21 15.56 14.62
C ARG A 124 1.46 14.15 15.18
N GLY A 125 0.70 13.17 14.73
CA GLY A 125 0.76 11.78 15.19
C GLY A 125 2.12 11.12 14.90
N VAL A 126 2.67 11.34 13.71
CA VAL A 126 4.00 10.84 13.35
C VAL A 126 5.09 11.45 14.23
N VAL A 127 5.09 12.77 14.40
CA VAL A 127 6.08 13.46 15.24
C VAL A 127 5.94 13.03 16.70
N ALA A 128 4.70 12.95 17.22
CA ALA A 128 4.40 12.51 18.58
C ALA A 128 4.92 11.11 18.86
N LYS A 129 4.66 10.15 17.94
CA LYS A 129 5.07 8.75 18.15
C LYS A 129 6.58 8.58 18.08
N ILE A 130 7.26 9.31 17.19
CA ILE A 130 8.73 9.30 17.13
C ILE A 130 9.32 9.83 18.43
N ALA A 131 8.77 10.91 18.99
CA ALA A 131 9.19 11.44 20.29
C ALA A 131 8.93 10.45 21.45
N GLU A 132 7.74 9.82 21.47
CA GLU A 132 7.39 8.78 22.46
C GLU A 132 8.37 7.60 22.44
N MET A 133 8.87 7.23 21.25
CA MET A 133 9.88 6.18 21.08
C MET A 133 11.29 6.61 21.52
N GLY A 134 11.48 7.86 21.97
CA GLY A 134 12.75 8.39 22.45
C GLY A 134 13.70 8.90 21.37
N TYR A 135 13.25 9.02 20.12
CA TYR A 135 14.04 9.62 19.05
C TYR A 135 13.95 11.16 19.08
N LYS A 136 14.95 11.79 18.48
CA LYS A 136 14.99 13.27 18.38
C LYS A 136 13.94 13.75 17.39
N ILE A 137 13.26 14.82 17.77
CA ILE A 137 12.36 15.59 16.91
C ILE A 137 12.75 17.06 16.91
N GLY A 138 12.21 17.84 15.99
CA GLY A 138 12.38 19.28 15.92
C GLY A 138 11.53 19.88 14.81
N GLY A 139 11.53 21.20 14.71
CA GLY A 139 10.82 21.90 13.66
C GLY A 139 11.46 21.72 12.28
N PHE A 140 10.65 21.58 11.27
CA PHE A 140 11.11 21.53 9.87
C PHE A 140 10.05 22.13 8.93
N ASP A 141 10.53 22.60 7.79
CA ASP A 141 9.70 23.06 6.69
C ASP A 141 9.81 22.05 5.55
N ALA A 142 8.67 21.70 4.96
CA ALA A 142 8.63 20.76 3.85
C ALA A 142 7.59 21.16 2.80
N VAL A 143 7.95 20.95 1.53
CA VAL A 143 7.01 20.95 0.41
C VAL A 143 6.90 19.52 -0.10
N THR A 144 5.68 19.04 -0.29
CA THR A 144 5.43 17.64 -0.73
C THR A 144 4.59 17.60 -1.99
N ALA A 145 4.86 16.58 -2.82
CA ALA A 145 4.02 16.19 -3.94
C ALA A 145 3.87 14.68 -3.97
N SER A 146 2.71 14.18 -4.42
CA SER A 146 2.43 12.75 -4.52
C SER A 146 1.88 12.40 -5.89
N ASP A 147 2.42 11.33 -6.47
CA ASP A 147 1.88 10.66 -7.65
C ASP A 147 1.04 9.43 -7.27
N VAL A 148 1.01 9.07 -5.98
CA VAL A 148 0.14 8.00 -5.49
C VAL A 148 -1.30 8.46 -5.55
N MET A 149 -2.05 7.85 -6.45
CA MET A 149 -3.44 8.23 -6.73
C MET A 149 -4.35 7.95 -5.54
N GLY A 150 -5.07 8.96 -5.09
CA GLY A 150 -6.10 8.79 -4.06
C GLY A 150 -7.27 7.93 -4.57
N GLY A 151 -7.77 7.00 -3.76
CA GLY A 151 -8.91 6.16 -4.12
C GLY A 151 -8.61 4.97 -5.05
N SER A 152 -7.38 4.84 -5.56
CA SER A 152 -6.98 3.74 -6.47
C SER A 152 -6.57 2.45 -5.76
N GLY A 153 -6.67 2.39 -4.43
CA GLY A 153 -6.18 1.25 -3.66
C GLY A 153 -4.65 1.17 -3.53
N LEU A 154 -3.89 2.24 -3.89
CA LEU A 154 -2.42 2.28 -3.82
C LEU A 154 -1.86 2.92 -2.54
N SER A 155 -2.71 3.24 -1.57
CA SER A 155 -2.39 3.75 -0.23
C SER A 155 -1.60 5.06 -0.18
N SER A 156 -2.20 6.13 -0.68
CA SER A 156 -1.62 7.48 -0.62
C SER A 156 -1.45 8.00 0.83
N SER A 157 -2.33 7.62 1.78
CA SER A 157 -2.19 7.98 3.19
C SER A 157 -0.93 7.37 3.80
N ALA A 158 -0.74 6.06 3.66
CA ALA A 158 0.43 5.37 4.18
C ALA A 158 1.74 5.91 3.58
N ALA A 159 1.77 6.20 2.27
CA ALA A 159 2.93 6.82 1.64
C ALA A 159 3.26 8.20 2.26
N PHE A 160 2.25 9.01 2.54
CA PHE A 160 2.45 10.32 3.18
C PHE A 160 2.95 10.19 4.63
N GLU A 161 2.38 9.31 5.42
CA GLU A 161 2.78 9.05 6.80
C GLU A 161 4.21 8.51 6.88
N VAL A 162 4.54 7.54 6.04
CA VAL A 162 5.89 6.96 5.94
C VAL A 162 6.88 8.03 5.45
N LEU A 163 6.49 8.91 4.52
CA LEU A 163 7.31 10.04 4.08
C LEU A 163 7.67 10.94 5.26
N LEU A 164 6.70 11.28 6.11
CA LEU A 164 6.93 12.13 7.29
C LEU A 164 7.88 11.45 8.29
N GLY A 165 7.66 10.18 8.61
CA GLY A 165 8.54 9.40 9.49
C GLY A 165 9.96 9.31 8.94
N THR A 166 10.11 9.06 7.65
CA THR A 166 11.39 9.05 6.94
C THR A 166 12.06 10.42 7.00
N THR A 167 11.31 11.50 6.78
CA THR A 167 11.82 12.87 6.85
C THR A 167 12.39 13.19 8.24
N VAL A 168 11.64 12.90 9.31
CA VAL A 168 12.13 13.11 10.70
C VAL A 168 13.34 12.23 11.00
N SER A 169 13.35 10.98 10.51
CA SER A 169 14.49 10.07 10.68
C SER A 169 15.77 10.69 10.10
N TYR A 170 15.74 11.17 8.88
CA TYR A 170 16.93 11.75 8.23
C TYR A 170 17.28 13.15 8.71
N LEU A 171 16.32 13.98 9.07
CA LEU A 171 16.62 15.33 9.58
C LEU A 171 17.22 15.30 10.99
N TYR A 172 16.77 14.41 11.87
CA TYR A 172 17.10 14.49 13.29
C TYR A 172 17.81 13.26 13.86
N ASN A 173 17.80 12.14 13.14
CA ASN A 173 18.28 10.85 13.64
C ASN A 173 19.19 10.12 12.63
N ASP A 174 19.82 10.80 11.70
CA ASP A 174 20.79 10.24 10.74
C ASP A 174 20.29 9.00 9.97
N GLY A 175 18.96 8.88 9.83
CA GLY A 175 18.29 7.76 9.13
C GLY A 175 18.25 6.45 9.92
N ILE A 176 18.53 6.44 11.22
CA ILE A 176 18.60 5.21 12.04
C ILE A 176 17.24 4.65 12.45
N ILE A 177 16.14 5.39 12.31
CA ILE A 177 14.82 4.85 12.62
C ILE A 177 14.49 3.79 11.57
N GLY A 178 14.33 2.54 12.03
CA GLY A 178 14.13 1.38 11.16
C GLY A 178 12.79 1.42 10.42
N ALA A 179 12.71 0.77 9.25
CA ALA A 179 11.51 0.74 8.43
C ALA A 179 10.27 0.23 9.18
N VAL A 180 10.44 -0.76 10.05
CA VAL A 180 9.36 -1.32 10.88
C VAL A 180 8.82 -0.28 11.86
N ASP A 181 9.72 0.48 12.50
CA ASP A 181 9.34 1.52 13.47
C ASP A 181 8.65 2.68 12.77
N ILE A 182 9.11 3.07 11.58
CA ILE A 182 8.43 4.08 10.74
C ILE A 182 7.02 3.60 10.37
N ALA A 183 6.85 2.34 9.94
CA ALA A 183 5.55 1.79 9.61
C ALA A 183 4.59 1.76 10.82
N LYS A 184 5.06 1.32 11.99
CA LYS A 184 4.27 1.34 13.24
C LYS A 184 3.92 2.77 13.68
N THR A 185 4.84 3.71 13.48
CA THR A 185 4.61 5.14 13.73
C THR A 185 3.50 5.68 12.84
N ALA A 186 3.54 5.37 11.55
CA ALA A 186 2.55 5.77 10.56
C ALA A 186 1.15 5.20 10.90
N GLN A 187 1.06 3.89 11.19
CA GLN A 187 -0.19 3.26 11.63
C GLN A 187 -0.75 3.91 12.90
N TYR A 188 0.11 4.19 13.88
CA TYR A 188 -0.30 4.86 15.12
C TYR A 188 -0.90 6.25 14.84
N ALA A 189 -0.28 7.02 13.95
CA ALA A 189 -0.79 8.33 13.56
C ALA A 189 -2.18 8.23 12.91
N GLU A 190 -2.41 7.25 12.02
CA GLU A 190 -3.72 7.05 11.38
C GLU A 190 -4.78 6.60 12.40
N ASN A 191 -4.45 5.65 13.28
CA ASN A 191 -5.41 5.09 14.22
C ASN A 191 -5.76 6.05 15.38
N VAL A 192 -4.76 6.74 15.94
CA VAL A 192 -4.92 7.50 17.19
C VAL A 192 -5.19 8.99 16.95
N PHE A 193 -4.52 9.57 15.96
CA PHE A 193 -4.60 11.00 15.68
C PHE A 193 -5.58 11.34 14.57
N PHE A 194 -5.55 10.58 13.47
CA PHE A 194 -6.48 10.81 12.36
C PHE A 194 -7.87 10.23 12.64
N GLY A 195 -7.95 9.22 13.51
CA GLY A 195 -9.21 8.62 13.96
C GLY A 195 -9.78 7.58 12.99
N LYS A 196 -8.96 7.01 12.10
CA LYS A 196 -9.37 5.95 11.16
C LYS A 196 -8.61 4.65 11.46
N PRO A 197 -9.29 3.62 11.99
CA PRO A 197 -8.66 2.32 12.22
C PRO A 197 -8.14 1.70 10.92
N CYS A 198 -6.86 1.35 10.89
CA CYS A 198 -6.22 0.67 9.77
C CYS A 198 -5.32 -0.49 10.24
N GLY A 199 -5.06 -1.45 9.35
CA GLY A 199 -4.04 -2.48 9.51
C GLY A 199 -2.62 -1.91 9.30
N LEU A 200 -1.61 -2.77 9.44
CA LEU A 200 -0.20 -2.37 9.30
C LEU A 200 0.38 -2.66 7.90
N LEU A 201 -0.37 -3.33 7.04
CA LEU A 201 0.10 -3.80 5.73
C LEU A 201 0.61 -2.65 4.86
N ASP A 202 -0.19 -1.59 4.75
CA ASP A 202 0.05 -0.48 3.84
C ASP A 202 1.33 0.28 4.20
N GLN A 203 1.44 0.66 5.47
CA GLN A 203 2.59 1.37 6.00
C GLN A 203 3.85 0.51 5.95
N MET A 204 3.72 -0.80 6.21
CA MET A 204 4.85 -1.72 6.16
C MET A 204 5.38 -1.89 4.74
N ALA A 205 4.50 -2.10 3.76
CA ALA A 205 4.90 -2.22 2.37
C ALA A 205 5.55 -0.93 1.84
N SER A 206 5.00 0.25 2.19
CA SER A 206 5.58 1.55 1.85
C SER A 206 6.96 1.76 2.50
N SER A 207 7.14 1.35 3.75
CA SER A 207 8.35 1.62 4.51
C SER A 207 9.50 0.67 4.19
N VAL A 208 9.23 -0.63 3.96
CA VAL A 208 10.26 -1.66 3.76
C VAL A 208 10.78 -1.68 2.31
N GLY A 209 9.93 -1.48 1.33
CA GLY A 209 10.30 -1.56 -0.09
C GLY A 209 10.29 -2.98 -0.65
N THR A 210 10.37 -3.11 -1.98
CA THR A 210 10.28 -4.36 -2.74
C THR A 210 9.06 -5.20 -2.39
N PHE A 211 9.15 -6.54 -2.53
CA PHE A 211 8.13 -7.45 -1.99
C PHE A 211 8.36 -7.65 -0.49
N VAL A 212 7.28 -7.63 0.27
CA VAL A 212 7.28 -7.89 1.71
C VAL A 212 6.15 -8.83 2.06
N THR A 213 6.46 -9.91 2.78
CA THR A 213 5.47 -10.78 3.38
C THR A 213 5.35 -10.49 4.87
N ILE A 214 4.13 -10.47 5.36
CA ILE A 214 3.82 -10.19 6.75
C ILE A 214 2.93 -11.31 7.27
N ASP A 215 3.33 -11.94 8.36
CA ASP A 215 2.51 -12.88 9.13
C ASP A 215 2.00 -12.19 10.39
N PHE A 216 0.70 -11.96 10.45
CA PHE A 216 0.02 -11.30 11.57
C PHE A 216 -0.36 -12.26 12.70
N GLU A 217 0.28 -13.41 12.83
CA GLU A 217 0.05 -14.33 13.95
C GLU A 217 0.05 -13.60 15.31
N SER A 218 0.96 -12.63 15.48
CA SER A 218 0.90 -11.62 16.52
C SER A 218 0.72 -10.24 15.88
N THR A 219 -0.37 -9.56 16.19
CA THR A 219 -0.61 -8.20 15.68
C THR A 219 0.32 -7.17 16.33
N GLU A 220 0.77 -7.41 17.57
CA GLU A 220 1.72 -6.53 18.26
C GLU A 220 3.14 -6.69 17.70
N ASN A 221 3.53 -7.94 17.36
CA ASN A 221 4.84 -8.29 16.84
C ASN A 221 4.72 -9.15 15.57
N PRO A 222 4.24 -8.59 14.44
CA PRO A 222 4.11 -9.34 13.19
C PRO A 222 5.47 -9.79 12.68
N LYS A 223 5.51 -10.99 12.08
CA LYS A 223 6.72 -11.50 11.42
C LYS A 223 6.82 -10.88 10.03
N ILE A 224 7.81 -10.04 9.82
CA ILE A 224 8.02 -9.30 8.58
C ILE A 224 9.25 -9.87 7.87
N LYS A 225 9.09 -10.21 6.59
CA LYS A 225 10.19 -10.71 5.77
C LYS A 225 10.20 -10.00 4.43
N LYS A 226 11.29 -9.34 4.11
CA LYS A 226 11.58 -8.86 2.76
C LYS A 226 11.80 -10.06 1.85
N VAL A 227 11.14 -10.08 0.69
CA VAL A 227 11.27 -11.14 -0.31
C VAL A 227 12.19 -10.61 -1.41
N ASP A 228 13.34 -11.23 -1.55
CA ASP A 228 14.35 -10.83 -2.52
C ASP A 228 14.02 -11.41 -3.90
N PHE A 229 13.42 -10.59 -4.76
CA PHE A 229 13.08 -10.93 -6.13
C PHE A 229 13.16 -9.71 -7.03
N ASP A 230 13.98 -9.80 -8.07
CA ASP A 230 14.08 -8.77 -9.10
C ASP A 230 12.97 -8.95 -10.14
N PHE A 231 11.86 -8.23 -9.93
CA PHE A 231 10.68 -8.31 -10.80
C PHE A 231 10.97 -7.94 -12.25
N SER A 232 11.99 -7.12 -12.53
CA SER A 232 12.36 -6.74 -13.90
C SER A 232 12.77 -7.93 -14.76
N LYS A 233 13.20 -9.02 -14.13
CA LYS A 233 13.60 -10.28 -14.80
C LYS A 233 12.45 -11.25 -15.04
N SER A 234 11.24 -10.95 -14.55
CA SER A 234 10.08 -11.83 -14.71
C SER A 234 9.54 -11.90 -16.14
N GLY A 235 9.92 -10.97 -17.02
CA GLY A 235 9.32 -10.81 -18.34
C GLY A 235 7.89 -10.28 -18.33
N HIS A 236 7.42 -9.77 -17.19
CA HIS A 236 6.07 -9.25 -16.99
C HIS A 236 6.09 -7.80 -16.48
N SER A 237 4.98 -7.11 -16.71
CA SER A 237 4.68 -5.79 -16.16
C SER A 237 3.54 -5.91 -15.15
N LEU A 238 3.64 -5.18 -14.04
CA LEU A 238 2.53 -5.01 -13.09
C LEU A 238 1.58 -3.94 -13.63
N CYS A 239 0.31 -4.29 -13.81
CA CYS A 239 -0.73 -3.37 -14.22
C CYS A 239 -1.81 -3.27 -13.14
N ILE A 240 -2.22 -2.05 -12.83
CA ILE A 240 -3.41 -1.77 -12.03
C ILE A 240 -4.43 -1.14 -12.98
N LEU A 241 -5.55 -1.82 -13.17
CA LEU A 241 -6.64 -1.34 -14.03
C LEU A 241 -7.74 -0.75 -13.15
N ASP A 242 -7.95 0.56 -13.26
CA ASP A 242 -9.05 1.27 -12.61
C ASP A 242 -10.34 1.09 -13.44
N THR A 243 -11.35 0.54 -12.81
CA THR A 243 -12.64 0.29 -13.45
C THR A 243 -13.62 1.47 -13.37
N GLY A 244 -13.24 2.56 -12.70
CA GLY A 244 -14.11 3.71 -12.44
C GLY A 244 -15.31 3.36 -11.56
N GLY A 245 -15.21 2.33 -10.72
CA GLY A 245 -16.24 1.94 -9.77
C GLY A 245 -16.35 2.93 -8.61
N ASN A 246 -17.56 3.15 -8.12
CA ASN A 246 -17.81 4.04 -6.99
C ASN A 246 -17.64 3.29 -5.65
N HIS A 247 -16.86 3.84 -4.73
CA HIS A 247 -16.66 3.32 -3.36
C HIS A 247 -17.64 3.86 -2.33
N SER A 248 -18.56 4.76 -2.71
CA SER A 248 -19.60 5.26 -1.78
C SER A 248 -20.49 4.11 -1.34
N ASP A 249 -20.87 4.11 -0.06
CA ASP A 249 -21.78 3.13 0.57
C ASP A 249 -21.29 1.67 0.66
N LEU A 250 -19.98 1.42 0.52
CA LEU A 250 -19.38 0.07 0.64
C LEU A 250 -18.86 -0.26 2.05
N THR A 251 -18.98 0.65 3.01
CA THR A 251 -18.46 0.47 4.37
C THR A 251 -18.98 -0.79 5.04
N ASP A 252 -20.28 -1.08 4.89
CA ASP A 252 -20.89 -2.28 5.46
C ASP A 252 -20.38 -3.56 4.80
N ASP A 253 -20.11 -3.52 3.48
CA ASP A 253 -19.58 -4.68 2.74
C ASP A 253 -18.17 -5.01 3.21
N TYR A 254 -17.31 -4.01 3.41
CA TYR A 254 -15.98 -4.19 3.99
C TYR A 254 -16.04 -4.71 5.43
N ALA A 255 -16.89 -4.11 6.27
CA ALA A 255 -17.08 -4.54 7.66
C ALA A 255 -17.59 -5.99 7.74
N ALA A 256 -18.48 -6.40 6.82
CA ALA A 256 -19.03 -7.74 6.77
C ALA A 256 -17.97 -8.81 6.46
N VAL A 257 -16.91 -8.51 5.68
CA VAL A 257 -15.85 -9.49 5.42
C VAL A 257 -15.20 -9.93 6.73
N ARG A 258 -14.78 -8.96 7.53
CA ARG A 258 -14.17 -9.21 8.84
C ARG A 258 -15.14 -9.86 9.81
N ALA A 259 -16.31 -9.26 9.99
CA ALA A 259 -17.31 -9.72 10.97
C ALA A 259 -17.77 -11.18 10.72
N GLU A 260 -17.92 -11.57 9.46
CA GLU A 260 -18.31 -12.94 9.10
C GLU A 260 -17.19 -13.94 9.38
N MET A 261 -15.93 -13.64 9.07
CA MET A 261 -14.80 -14.51 9.45
C MET A 261 -14.71 -14.66 10.97
N GLU A 262 -14.82 -13.55 11.72
CA GLU A 262 -14.83 -13.60 13.19
C GLU A 262 -16.04 -14.37 13.76
N SER A 263 -17.20 -14.34 13.08
CA SER A 263 -18.38 -15.10 13.53
C SER A 263 -18.14 -16.62 13.53
N VAL A 264 -17.39 -17.11 12.53
CA VAL A 264 -16.96 -18.52 12.48
C VAL A 264 -15.99 -18.84 13.61
N ALA A 265 -15.00 -17.98 13.85
CA ALA A 265 -14.05 -18.16 14.94
C ALA A 265 -14.78 -18.19 16.30
N LYS A 266 -15.69 -17.25 16.54
CA LYS A 266 -16.49 -17.18 17.78
C LYS A 266 -17.37 -18.41 17.97
N ALA A 267 -17.99 -18.94 16.91
CA ALA A 267 -18.78 -20.16 16.97
C ALA A 267 -17.94 -21.40 17.33
N MET A 268 -16.62 -21.33 17.14
CA MET A 268 -15.64 -22.35 17.55
C MET A 268 -14.90 -21.98 18.85
N GLY A 269 -15.33 -20.95 19.58
CA GLY A 269 -14.75 -20.55 20.87
C GLY A 269 -13.42 -19.80 20.78
N LYS A 270 -13.17 -19.15 19.63
CA LYS A 270 -11.95 -18.39 19.33
C LYS A 270 -12.28 -16.94 18.93
N ASN A 271 -11.28 -16.07 18.88
CA ASN A 271 -11.47 -14.67 18.48
C ASN A 271 -11.29 -14.47 16.98
N VAL A 272 -10.29 -15.12 16.40
CA VAL A 272 -9.91 -15.02 14.99
C VAL A 272 -9.65 -16.39 14.39
N LEU A 273 -9.78 -16.51 13.07
CA LEU A 273 -9.59 -17.80 12.36
C LEU A 273 -8.17 -18.36 12.49
N ARG A 274 -7.16 -17.49 12.70
CA ARG A 274 -5.77 -17.93 12.90
C ARG A 274 -5.55 -18.85 14.11
N GLU A 275 -6.41 -18.76 15.11
CA GLU A 275 -6.36 -19.59 16.32
C GLU A 275 -6.92 -21.01 16.12
N ILE A 276 -7.41 -21.31 14.91
CA ILE A 276 -8.08 -22.57 14.57
C ILE A 276 -7.32 -23.25 13.43
N GLU A 277 -6.99 -24.54 13.60
CA GLU A 277 -6.39 -25.30 12.52
C GLU A 277 -7.41 -25.58 11.40
N PHE A 278 -6.97 -25.51 10.14
CA PHE A 278 -7.86 -25.68 8.98
C PHE A 278 -8.60 -27.02 9.01
N GLU A 279 -7.94 -28.11 9.43
CA GLU A 279 -8.56 -29.42 9.54
C GLU A 279 -9.67 -29.45 10.59
N ASP A 280 -9.51 -28.73 11.71
CA ASP A 280 -10.52 -28.66 12.76
C ASP A 280 -11.72 -27.80 12.33
N PHE A 281 -11.46 -26.69 11.59
CA PHE A 281 -12.54 -25.96 10.94
C PHE A 281 -13.35 -26.86 9.99
N LYS A 282 -12.69 -27.65 9.13
CA LYS A 282 -13.39 -28.55 8.19
C LYS A 282 -14.25 -29.59 8.91
N LYS A 283 -13.75 -30.16 10.01
CA LYS A 283 -14.52 -31.12 10.84
C LYS A 283 -15.73 -30.47 11.51
N ALA A 284 -15.63 -29.18 11.86
CA ALA A 284 -16.70 -28.44 12.52
C ALA A 284 -17.81 -27.97 11.59
N ILE A 285 -17.62 -27.95 10.26
CA ILE A 285 -18.60 -27.48 9.27
C ILE A 285 -20.02 -28.04 9.49
N PRO A 286 -20.25 -29.35 9.69
CA PRO A 286 -21.59 -29.87 9.90
C PRO A 286 -22.29 -29.26 11.13
N GLN A 287 -21.54 -28.78 12.11
CA GLN A 287 -22.05 -28.17 13.34
C GLN A 287 -22.18 -26.63 13.21
N LEU A 288 -21.51 -26.03 12.26
CA LEU A 288 -21.51 -24.57 11.99
C LEU A 288 -22.64 -24.18 11.03
N VAL A 289 -23.04 -25.07 10.13
CA VAL A 289 -24.18 -24.86 9.21
C VAL A 289 -25.43 -24.54 10.03
N GLY A 290 -26.08 -23.44 9.70
CA GLY A 290 -27.26 -22.92 10.43
C GLY A 290 -26.96 -22.17 11.71
N LYS A 291 -25.71 -22.15 12.21
CA LYS A 291 -25.27 -21.29 13.33
C LYS A 291 -24.61 -20.00 12.87
N VAL A 292 -23.89 -20.04 11.77
CA VAL A 292 -23.34 -18.89 11.07
C VAL A 292 -23.91 -18.86 9.65
N ASN A 293 -23.84 -17.72 8.97
CA ASN A 293 -24.32 -17.66 7.58
C ASN A 293 -23.35 -18.40 6.63
N ASP A 294 -23.88 -18.89 5.50
CA ASP A 294 -23.10 -19.70 4.55
C ASP A 294 -21.90 -18.92 3.96
N ARG A 295 -22.05 -17.60 3.74
CA ARG A 295 -20.98 -16.75 3.25
C ARG A 295 -19.83 -16.64 4.26
N ALA A 296 -20.11 -16.66 5.55
CA ALA A 296 -19.09 -16.69 6.59
C ALA A 296 -18.22 -17.95 6.48
N LEU A 297 -18.83 -19.11 6.22
CA LEU A 297 -18.10 -20.36 5.99
C LEU A 297 -17.23 -20.28 4.73
N LEU A 298 -17.76 -19.72 3.64
CA LEU A 298 -16.99 -19.51 2.40
C LEU A 298 -15.80 -18.58 2.64
N ARG A 299 -16.00 -17.48 3.37
CA ARG A 299 -14.93 -16.54 3.76
C ARG A 299 -13.87 -17.17 4.65
N ALA A 300 -14.26 -18.09 5.55
CA ALA A 300 -13.30 -18.88 6.32
C ALA A 300 -12.47 -19.80 5.41
N PHE A 301 -13.07 -20.49 4.43
CA PHE A 301 -12.32 -21.24 3.43
C PHE A 301 -11.34 -20.36 2.64
N HIS A 302 -11.78 -19.16 2.25
CA HIS A 302 -10.89 -18.20 1.59
C HIS A 302 -9.68 -17.91 2.47
N PHE A 303 -9.89 -17.55 3.74
CA PHE A 303 -8.83 -17.23 4.70
C PHE A 303 -7.75 -18.31 4.76
N TYR A 304 -8.14 -19.56 5.02
CA TYR A 304 -7.16 -20.66 5.14
C TYR A 304 -6.40 -20.93 3.85
N LYS A 305 -7.13 -20.96 2.72
CA LYS A 305 -6.53 -21.24 1.42
C LYS A 305 -5.65 -20.10 0.94
N ASP A 306 -6.03 -18.86 1.21
CA ASP A 306 -5.25 -17.68 0.77
C ASP A 306 -3.98 -17.49 1.60
N ASN A 307 -4.01 -17.81 2.90
CA ASN A 307 -2.78 -17.91 3.71
C ASN A 307 -1.78 -18.90 3.09
N LYS A 308 -2.25 -20.05 2.60
CA LYS A 308 -1.37 -21.03 1.94
C LYS A 308 -0.85 -20.52 0.59
N ARG A 309 -1.65 -19.78 -0.16
CA ARG A 309 -1.23 -19.15 -1.41
C ARG A 309 -0.16 -18.08 -1.19
N VAL A 310 -0.25 -17.30 -0.11
CA VAL A 310 0.81 -16.36 0.28
C VAL A 310 2.12 -17.09 0.47
N GLU A 311 2.15 -18.19 1.23
CA GLU A 311 3.35 -19.00 1.42
C GLU A 311 3.90 -19.53 0.09
N THR A 312 3.03 -20.03 -0.77
CA THR A 312 3.39 -20.54 -2.10
C THR A 312 3.96 -19.43 -2.98
N ALA A 313 3.31 -18.27 -3.02
CA ALA A 313 3.77 -17.12 -3.81
C ALA A 313 5.14 -16.60 -3.32
N VAL A 314 5.35 -16.53 -2.00
CA VAL A 314 6.65 -16.13 -1.42
C VAL A 314 7.74 -17.13 -1.80
N SER A 315 7.51 -18.41 -1.60
CA SER A 315 8.49 -19.47 -1.95
C SER A 315 8.81 -19.50 -3.43
N ALA A 316 7.81 -19.25 -4.29
CA ALA A 316 7.96 -19.19 -5.73
C ALA A 316 8.82 -17.99 -6.16
N LEU A 317 8.61 -16.82 -5.59
CA LEU A 317 9.47 -15.65 -5.84
C LEU A 317 10.91 -15.91 -5.39
N GLU A 318 11.12 -16.47 -4.20
CA GLU A 318 12.45 -16.76 -3.65
C GLU A 318 13.22 -17.80 -4.48
N SER A 319 12.52 -18.74 -5.09
CA SER A 319 13.12 -19.74 -5.99
C SER A 319 13.21 -19.29 -7.47
N GLY A 320 12.65 -18.14 -7.81
CA GLY A 320 12.57 -17.66 -9.20
C GLY A 320 11.53 -18.40 -10.05
N ASP A 321 10.64 -19.18 -9.46
CA ASP A 321 9.56 -19.91 -10.15
C ASP A 321 8.34 -18.99 -10.36
N PHE A 322 8.43 -18.14 -11.37
CA PHE A 322 7.39 -17.17 -11.67
C PHE A 322 6.08 -17.80 -12.18
N GLU A 323 6.12 -19.02 -12.73
CA GLU A 323 4.92 -19.75 -13.16
C GLU A 323 4.07 -20.20 -11.94
N THR A 324 4.71 -20.76 -10.92
CA THR A 324 4.04 -21.08 -9.66
C THR A 324 3.50 -19.82 -8.97
N PHE A 325 4.24 -18.71 -9.00
CA PHE A 325 3.76 -17.42 -8.50
C PHE A 325 2.49 -16.97 -9.24
N LYS A 326 2.47 -16.95 -10.58
CA LYS A 326 1.29 -16.57 -11.38
C LYS A 326 0.07 -17.44 -11.06
N THR A 327 0.30 -18.74 -10.91
CA THR A 327 -0.75 -19.70 -10.53
C THR A 327 -1.34 -19.33 -9.18
N ALA A 328 -0.51 -19.09 -8.16
CA ALA A 328 -0.98 -18.71 -6.82
C ALA A 328 -1.78 -17.39 -6.83
N ILE A 329 -1.35 -16.39 -7.61
CA ILE A 329 -2.06 -15.11 -7.74
C ILE A 329 -3.43 -15.30 -8.41
N THR A 330 -3.50 -16.03 -9.52
CA THR A 330 -4.76 -16.30 -10.23
C THR A 330 -5.74 -17.08 -9.36
N GLU A 331 -5.26 -18.09 -8.62
CA GLU A 331 -6.09 -18.84 -7.68
C GLU A 331 -6.56 -17.97 -6.50
N SER A 332 -5.74 -17.04 -6.00
CA SER A 332 -6.15 -16.04 -5.00
C SER A 332 -7.29 -15.17 -5.55
N GLY A 333 -7.19 -14.72 -6.80
CA GLY A 333 -8.25 -13.98 -7.48
C GLY A 333 -9.55 -14.77 -7.61
N ARG A 334 -9.46 -16.02 -8.03
CA ARG A 334 -10.62 -16.93 -8.11
C ARG A 334 -11.25 -17.18 -6.74
N SER A 335 -10.43 -17.33 -5.70
CA SER A 335 -10.89 -17.48 -4.33
C SER A 335 -11.58 -16.23 -3.80
N SER A 336 -11.06 -15.03 -4.15
CA SER A 336 -11.70 -13.76 -3.84
C SER A 336 -13.09 -13.68 -4.49
N PHE A 337 -13.22 -14.08 -5.75
CA PHE A 337 -14.51 -14.08 -6.45
C PHE A 337 -15.49 -15.11 -5.86
N MET A 338 -15.06 -16.38 -5.72
CA MET A 338 -15.93 -17.50 -5.38
C MET A 338 -16.26 -17.60 -3.89
N TYR A 339 -15.28 -17.32 -3.03
CA TYR A 339 -15.39 -17.60 -1.60
C TYR A 339 -15.44 -16.33 -0.75
N ASN A 340 -14.52 -15.38 -0.95
CA ASN A 340 -14.55 -14.11 -0.23
C ASN A 340 -15.71 -13.22 -0.69
N GLN A 341 -16.08 -13.32 -1.96
CA GLN A 341 -17.19 -12.59 -2.59
C GLN A 341 -17.06 -11.08 -2.38
N ASN A 342 -15.88 -10.55 -2.69
CA ASN A 342 -15.56 -9.13 -2.60
C ASN A 342 -15.30 -8.47 -3.97
N VAL A 343 -15.84 -9.04 -5.05
CA VAL A 343 -15.66 -8.49 -6.41
C VAL A 343 -16.80 -7.54 -6.80
N TYR A 344 -17.98 -7.72 -6.23
CA TYR A 344 -19.11 -6.80 -6.36
C TYR A 344 -19.96 -6.81 -5.10
N THR A 345 -20.72 -5.73 -4.86
CA THR A 345 -21.63 -5.63 -3.73
C THR A 345 -22.95 -6.36 -4.01
N PRO A 346 -23.47 -7.19 -3.09
CA PRO A 346 -24.79 -7.77 -3.22
C PRO A 346 -25.93 -6.74 -3.16
N LYS A 347 -25.66 -5.50 -2.68
CA LYS A 347 -26.63 -4.40 -2.68
C LYS A 347 -26.97 -3.93 -4.09
N ASN A 348 -26.03 -4.05 -5.03
CA ASN A 348 -26.23 -3.71 -6.44
C ASN A 348 -25.60 -4.77 -7.36
N PRO A 349 -26.27 -5.92 -7.55
CA PRO A 349 -25.68 -7.08 -8.24
C PRO A 349 -25.54 -6.86 -9.77
N THR A 350 -26.07 -5.78 -10.31
CA THR A 350 -25.96 -5.45 -11.73
C THR A 350 -24.76 -4.55 -12.06
N GLU A 351 -24.16 -3.90 -11.07
CA GLU A 351 -22.93 -3.11 -11.22
C GLU A 351 -21.70 -3.94 -10.93
N GLN A 352 -21.15 -4.57 -11.94
CA GLN A 352 -20.05 -5.53 -11.82
C GLN A 352 -18.82 -5.15 -12.66
N LYS A 353 -18.36 -3.90 -12.56
CA LYS A 353 -17.21 -3.43 -13.35
C LYS A 353 -15.93 -4.21 -13.06
N LEU A 354 -15.68 -4.61 -11.79
CA LEU A 354 -14.54 -5.47 -11.45
C LEU A 354 -14.66 -6.86 -12.10
N SER A 355 -15.84 -7.48 -12.06
CA SER A 355 -16.08 -8.77 -12.71
C SER A 355 -15.83 -8.70 -14.20
N LEU A 356 -16.30 -7.62 -14.86
CA LEU A 356 -16.06 -7.38 -16.28
C LEU A 356 -14.57 -7.20 -16.57
N ALA A 357 -13.84 -6.45 -15.73
CA ALA A 357 -12.40 -6.24 -15.88
C ALA A 357 -11.62 -7.54 -15.73
N LEU A 358 -12.00 -8.40 -14.77
CA LEU A 358 -11.38 -9.72 -14.59
C LEU A 358 -11.65 -10.63 -15.79
N CYS A 359 -12.88 -10.67 -16.30
CA CYS A 359 -13.26 -11.46 -17.47
C CYS A 359 -12.48 -11.03 -18.74
N VAL A 360 -12.45 -9.72 -19.01
CA VAL A 360 -11.71 -9.16 -20.17
C VAL A 360 -10.22 -9.43 -20.04
N THR A 361 -9.66 -9.30 -18.82
CA THR A 361 -8.24 -9.59 -18.55
C THR A 361 -7.93 -11.07 -18.77
N GLU A 362 -8.79 -11.98 -18.31
CA GLU A 362 -8.64 -13.43 -18.54
C GLU A 362 -8.60 -13.75 -20.02
N ASP A 363 -9.52 -13.20 -20.80
CA ASP A 363 -9.60 -13.41 -22.26
C ASP A 363 -8.36 -12.87 -22.98
N ILE A 364 -7.92 -11.65 -22.66
CA ILE A 364 -6.72 -11.06 -23.29
C ILE A 364 -5.46 -11.85 -22.94
N LEU A 365 -5.26 -12.20 -21.67
CA LEU A 365 -4.04 -12.85 -21.22
C LEU A 365 -3.96 -14.33 -21.62
N ALA A 366 -5.09 -14.99 -21.86
CA ALA A 366 -5.19 -16.38 -22.33
C ALA A 366 -4.29 -17.35 -21.56
N GLY A 367 -4.20 -17.21 -20.24
CA GLY A 367 -3.39 -18.04 -19.34
C GLY A 367 -1.90 -17.68 -19.26
N LYS A 368 -1.40 -16.71 -20.02
CA LYS A 368 0.02 -16.32 -20.01
C LYS A 368 0.39 -15.39 -18.85
N GLY A 369 -0.58 -14.65 -18.32
CA GLY A 369 -0.40 -13.75 -17.17
C GLY A 369 -1.13 -14.21 -15.93
N ALA A 370 -1.20 -13.35 -14.90
CA ALA A 370 -1.97 -13.57 -13.69
C ALA A 370 -2.77 -12.31 -13.36
N PHE A 371 -3.91 -12.46 -12.69
CA PHE A 371 -4.77 -11.32 -12.36
C PHE A 371 -5.67 -11.66 -11.17
N ARG A 372 -6.10 -10.59 -10.48
CA ARG A 372 -7.03 -10.69 -9.36
C ARG A 372 -7.67 -9.31 -9.05
N VAL A 373 -8.71 -9.31 -8.22
CA VAL A 373 -9.17 -8.09 -7.57
C VAL A 373 -8.04 -7.48 -6.73
N HIS A 374 -7.92 -6.17 -6.72
CA HIS A 374 -6.89 -5.44 -5.99
C HIS A 374 -7.48 -4.68 -4.80
N GLY A 375 -6.81 -4.78 -3.62
CA GLY A 375 -7.25 -4.12 -2.40
C GLY A 375 -8.57 -4.70 -1.84
N GLY A 376 -9.40 -3.87 -1.23
CA GLY A 376 -10.64 -4.29 -0.56
C GLY A 376 -11.70 -4.91 -1.46
N GLY A 377 -11.67 -4.60 -2.75
CA GLY A 377 -12.66 -5.08 -3.71
C GLY A 377 -13.96 -4.29 -3.69
N PHE A 378 -15.06 -4.94 -4.07
CA PHE A 378 -16.42 -4.42 -4.27
C PHE A 378 -16.52 -3.33 -5.33
N ALA A 379 -15.51 -2.49 -5.50
CA ALA A 379 -15.30 -1.49 -6.54
C ALA A 379 -13.80 -1.22 -6.73
N GLY A 380 -13.43 -0.29 -7.62
CA GLY A 380 -12.07 0.20 -7.79
C GLY A 380 -11.26 -0.57 -8.82
N THR A 381 -10.25 -1.31 -8.39
CA THR A 381 -9.19 -1.78 -9.27
C THR A 381 -9.00 -3.29 -9.30
N ILE A 382 -8.45 -3.79 -10.41
CA ILE A 382 -7.86 -5.12 -10.49
C ILE A 382 -6.33 -5.00 -10.66
N GLN A 383 -5.62 -6.02 -10.24
CA GLN A 383 -4.19 -6.20 -10.48
C GLN A 383 -3.98 -7.26 -11.54
N ALA A 384 -3.05 -7.00 -12.48
CA ALA A 384 -2.63 -7.97 -13.48
C ALA A 384 -1.10 -7.98 -13.63
N PHE A 385 -0.54 -9.18 -13.79
CA PHE A 385 0.84 -9.42 -14.18
C PHE A 385 0.82 -9.80 -15.66
N VAL A 386 1.14 -8.83 -16.52
CA VAL A 386 0.98 -8.90 -17.97
C VAL A 386 2.33 -9.21 -18.62
N PRO A 387 2.45 -10.25 -19.49
CA PRO A 387 3.68 -10.45 -20.27
C PRO A 387 4.07 -9.18 -21.04
N ASN A 388 5.35 -8.84 -21.07
CA ASN A 388 5.82 -7.60 -21.66
C ASN A 388 5.49 -7.48 -23.15
N ASP A 389 5.47 -8.59 -23.88
CA ASP A 389 5.08 -8.67 -25.30
C ASP A 389 3.58 -8.45 -25.53
N MET A 390 2.74 -8.61 -24.50
CA MET A 390 1.30 -8.39 -24.55
C MET A 390 0.88 -7.03 -23.97
N LEU A 391 1.80 -6.28 -23.36
CA LEU A 391 1.49 -5.07 -22.58
C LEU A 391 0.78 -3.99 -23.40
N ALA A 392 1.25 -3.74 -24.64
CA ALA A 392 0.65 -2.73 -25.51
C ALA A 392 -0.81 -3.08 -25.87
N GLU A 393 -1.05 -4.33 -26.27
CA GLU A 393 -2.39 -4.84 -26.59
C GLU A 393 -3.33 -4.83 -25.37
N TYR A 394 -2.81 -5.28 -24.20
CA TYR A 394 -3.56 -5.30 -22.95
C TYR A 394 -4.03 -3.88 -22.58
N LYS A 395 -3.11 -2.92 -22.63
CA LYS A 395 -3.41 -1.52 -22.33
C LYS A 395 -4.44 -0.94 -23.30
N GLU A 396 -4.23 -1.11 -24.59
CA GLU A 396 -5.16 -0.62 -25.63
C GLU A 396 -6.59 -1.17 -25.44
N LYS A 397 -6.71 -2.50 -25.29
CA LYS A 397 -8.00 -3.17 -25.14
C LYS A 397 -8.73 -2.79 -23.84
N THR A 398 -8.00 -2.72 -22.74
CA THR A 398 -8.61 -2.36 -21.44
C THR A 398 -8.98 -0.89 -21.38
N GLU A 399 -8.15 0.02 -21.89
CA GLU A 399 -8.46 1.45 -21.94
C GLU A 399 -9.61 1.78 -22.92
N ALA A 400 -9.82 0.98 -23.97
CA ALA A 400 -10.98 1.11 -24.83
C ALA A 400 -12.31 0.85 -24.08
N ILE A 401 -12.29 0.01 -23.04
CA ILE A 401 -13.48 -0.35 -22.25
C ILE A 401 -13.64 0.56 -21.03
N PHE A 402 -12.55 0.78 -20.27
CA PHE A 402 -12.59 1.45 -18.97
C PHE A 402 -12.18 2.94 -19.04
N GLY A 403 -11.76 3.40 -20.22
CA GLY A 403 -11.35 4.79 -20.46
C GLY A 403 -9.84 4.96 -20.56
N LYS A 404 -9.43 5.95 -21.36
CA LYS A 404 -8.02 6.28 -21.55
C LYS A 404 -7.35 6.64 -20.22
N GLY A 405 -6.21 6.01 -19.93
CA GLY A 405 -5.44 6.22 -18.71
C GLY A 405 -5.90 5.35 -17.53
N SER A 406 -6.89 4.45 -17.72
CA SER A 406 -7.34 3.53 -16.65
C SER A 406 -6.33 2.41 -16.36
N CYS A 407 -5.45 2.05 -17.30
CA CYS A 407 -4.43 1.02 -17.12
C CYS A 407 -3.10 1.65 -16.70
N HIS A 408 -2.77 1.53 -15.42
CA HIS A 408 -1.53 2.03 -14.83
C HIS A 408 -0.46 0.94 -14.85
N VAL A 409 0.60 1.15 -15.61
CA VAL A 409 1.77 0.25 -15.63
C VAL A 409 2.72 0.67 -14.53
N LEU A 410 2.98 -0.21 -13.59
CA LEU A 410 3.77 0.05 -12.40
C LEU A 410 5.07 -0.77 -12.38
N ILE A 411 6.04 -0.27 -11.65
CA ILE A 411 7.33 -0.94 -11.39
C ILE A 411 7.39 -1.26 -9.90
N ILE A 412 7.87 -2.43 -9.54
CA ILE A 412 8.18 -2.76 -8.15
C ILE A 412 9.42 -1.97 -7.75
N ARG A 413 9.27 -1.12 -6.75
CA ARG A 413 10.33 -0.26 -6.27
C ARG A 413 11.23 -1.01 -5.28
N PRO A 414 12.57 -1.02 -5.45
CA PRO A 414 13.47 -1.82 -4.63
C PRO A 414 13.66 -1.31 -3.21
N VAL A 415 13.32 -0.04 -2.96
CA VAL A 415 13.52 0.63 -1.66
C VAL A 415 12.21 1.25 -1.17
N GLY A 416 11.99 1.21 0.14
CA GLY A 416 10.87 1.87 0.79
C GLY A 416 11.09 3.36 1.04
N GLY A 417 10.61 3.86 2.18
CA GLY A 417 10.87 5.21 2.62
C GLY A 417 12.37 5.49 2.71
N THR A 418 12.89 6.48 2.00
CA THR A 418 14.32 6.77 1.94
C THR A 418 14.63 8.23 1.68
N ARG A 419 15.82 8.67 2.09
CA ARG A 419 16.43 9.88 1.56
C ARG A 419 17.00 9.58 0.16
N VAL A 420 16.66 10.42 -0.79
CA VAL A 420 17.13 10.28 -2.18
C VAL A 420 18.34 11.20 -2.42
N ILE A 421 18.28 12.41 -1.88
CA ILE A 421 19.34 13.44 -1.99
C ILE A 421 19.59 14.08 -0.64
#